data_3cbc601c0a7603087b4d13859a3019f2
#
_entry.id   3cbc601c0a7603087b4d13859a3019f2
#
_cell.length_a   1.000
_cell.length_b   1.000
_cell.length_c   1.000
_cell.angle_alpha   90.00
_cell.angle_beta   90.00
_cell.angle_gamma   90.00
#
_symmetry.space_group_name_H-M   'P 1'
#
loop_
_entity.id
_entity.type
_entity.pdbx_description
1 polymer ?
#
loop_
_entity_poly.entity_id
_entity_poly.type
_entity_poly.pdbx_seq_one_letter_code
_entity_poly.pdbx_strand_id
1 'polypeptide(L)'
;VSLGRELSDTVNMSIGYASVERLPSVIELFMNGPHNATGRLETGNPNLKSETSDNFDITFNYENGEYYGYASFYVNDVDNYITLMDEEDDHDGHDGHDDDDHPAGEPHDPHENLIHADYVQEDAEFDGYEIEFGRTMSLASGELTLSFGRDVVNAKFADGHNVPRINPSRNVYSLSYKQDDIVFKLSMKDVDKQNDIGEGETATEAYQMLDTRLTKTFDLSGKS
;
A
#
# COMPACT_ATOMS: atom_id res chain seq x y z
N VAL A 1 -5.57 -21.92 4.72
CA VAL A 1 -6.10 -22.64 5.90
C VAL A 1 -6.23 -21.60 7.00
N SER A 2 -7.35 -21.62 7.76
CA SER A 2 -7.51 -20.71 8.91
C SER A 2 -8.03 -21.49 10.11
N LEU A 3 -7.53 -21.13 11.30
CA LEU A 3 -7.95 -21.71 12.58
C LEU A 3 -8.30 -20.58 13.54
N GLY A 4 -9.53 -20.58 14.06
CA GLY A 4 -10.01 -19.62 15.05
C GLY A 4 -10.23 -20.28 16.42
N ARG A 5 -10.04 -19.52 17.49
CA ARG A 5 -10.30 -19.92 18.88
C ARG A 5 -10.78 -18.75 19.72
N GLU A 6 -11.83 -18.97 20.49
CA GLU A 6 -12.24 -18.09 21.58
C GLU A 6 -11.26 -18.27 22.75
N LEU A 7 -10.58 -17.20 23.15
CA LEU A 7 -9.69 -17.19 24.32
C LEU A 7 -10.43 -16.82 25.60
N SER A 8 -11.46 -15.98 25.47
CA SER A 8 -12.39 -15.59 26.53
C SER A 8 -13.70 -15.13 25.90
N ASP A 9 -14.68 -14.75 26.73
CA ASP A 9 -15.97 -14.19 26.27
C ASP A 9 -15.83 -12.87 25.45
N THR A 10 -14.66 -12.25 25.51
CA THR A 10 -14.39 -10.95 24.88
C THR A 10 -13.23 -10.96 23.90
N VAL A 11 -12.47 -12.05 23.82
CA VAL A 11 -11.27 -12.13 22.98
C VAL A 11 -11.32 -13.39 22.11
N ASN A 12 -11.20 -13.17 20.79
CA ASN A 12 -11.03 -14.21 19.79
C ASN A 12 -9.65 -14.08 19.13
N MET A 13 -9.05 -15.22 18.83
CA MET A 13 -7.80 -15.32 18.08
C MET A 13 -8.03 -16.13 16.81
N SER A 14 -7.44 -15.72 15.72
CA SER A 14 -7.33 -16.52 14.50
C SER A 14 -5.89 -16.58 14.00
N ILE A 15 -5.53 -17.70 13.39
CA ILE A 15 -4.26 -17.91 12.71
C ILE A 15 -4.60 -18.31 11.28
N GLY A 16 -4.02 -17.62 10.32
CA GLY A 16 -4.17 -17.88 8.89
C GLY A 16 -2.86 -18.33 8.25
N TYR A 17 -2.97 -19.19 7.25
CA TYR A 17 -1.90 -19.49 6.29
C TYR A 17 -2.52 -19.66 4.91
N ALA A 18 -1.91 -18.99 3.92
CA ALA A 18 -2.29 -19.11 2.52
C ALA A 18 -1.03 -19.16 1.65
N SER A 19 -1.00 -20.08 0.70
CA SER A 19 -0.02 -20.14 -0.36
C SER A 19 -0.72 -19.83 -1.68
N VAL A 20 -0.22 -18.84 -2.42
CA VAL A 20 -0.85 -18.33 -3.66
C VAL A 20 0.20 -18.26 -4.74
N GLU A 21 -0.15 -18.71 -5.95
CA GLU A 21 0.68 -18.58 -7.14
C GLU A 21 0.05 -17.56 -8.11
N ARG A 22 0.87 -16.66 -8.64
CA ARG A 22 0.49 -15.68 -9.66
C ARG A 22 1.36 -15.84 -10.91
N LEU A 23 0.74 -16.02 -12.07
CA LEU A 23 1.45 -15.97 -13.34
C LEU A 23 1.82 -14.53 -13.70
N PRO A 24 2.96 -14.30 -14.35
CA PRO A 24 3.28 -12.99 -14.92
C PRO A 24 2.19 -12.51 -15.86
N SER A 25 1.86 -11.23 -15.80
CA SER A 25 0.91 -10.62 -16.74
C SER A 25 1.52 -10.42 -18.13
N VAL A 26 0.67 -10.19 -19.14
CA VAL A 26 1.12 -9.89 -20.51
C VAL A 26 2.01 -8.64 -20.56
N ILE A 27 1.74 -7.66 -19.71
CA ILE A 27 2.54 -6.42 -19.63
C ILE A 27 3.93 -6.75 -19.06
N GLU A 28 4.01 -7.47 -17.97
CA GLU A 28 5.28 -7.87 -17.34
C GLU A 28 6.16 -8.71 -18.29
N LEU A 29 5.53 -9.51 -19.18
CA LEU A 29 6.26 -10.35 -20.12
C LEU A 29 6.69 -9.62 -21.41
N PHE A 30 5.84 -8.72 -21.93
CA PHE A 30 5.97 -8.26 -23.33
C PHE A 30 5.84 -6.74 -23.50
N MET A 31 5.80 -5.94 -22.43
CA MET A 31 5.85 -4.50 -22.55
C MET A 31 7.14 -4.09 -23.28
N ASN A 32 7.04 -3.17 -24.22
CA ASN A 32 8.20 -2.58 -24.89
C ASN A 32 7.80 -1.22 -25.44
N GLY A 33 7.94 -0.19 -24.63
CA GLY A 33 7.58 1.15 -25.07
C GLY A 33 7.36 2.15 -23.94
N PRO A 34 7.05 3.40 -24.33
CA PRO A 34 6.91 4.48 -23.36
C PRO A 34 5.62 4.37 -22.55
N HIS A 35 5.76 4.55 -21.25
CA HIS A 35 4.67 4.77 -20.32
C HIS A 35 4.70 6.22 -19.84
N ASN A 36 4.12 7.11 -20.61
CA ASN A 36 4.21 8.56 -20.41
C ASN A 36 3.70 9.01 -19.03
N ALA A 37 2.74 8.29 -18.43
CA ALA A 37 2.21 8.63 -17.11
C ALA A 37 3.25 8.46 -15.99
N THR A 38 4.23 7.57 -16.16
CA THR A 38 5.31 7.31 -15.21
C THR A 38 6.64 7.93 -15.64
N GLY A 39 6.72 8.47 -16.87
CA GLY A 39 7.96 9.00 -17.46
C GLY A 39 8.99 7.90 -17.75
N ARG A 40 8.54 6.66 -18.01
CA ARG A 40 9.41 5.50 -18.20
C ARG A 40 9.29 4.90 -19.59
N LEU A 41 10.40 4.34 -20.07
CA LEU A 41 10.45 3.39 -21.16
C LEU A 41 10.52 1.99 -20.53
N GLU A 42 9.38 1.29 -20.53
CA GLU A 42 9.25 0.01 -19.83
C GLU A 42 9.53 -1.17 -20.75
N THR A 43 10.35 -2.11 -20.26
CA THR A 43 10.68 -3.36 -20.96
C THR A 43 10.20 -4.56 -20.16
N GLY A 44 9.39 -5.41 -20.79
CA GLY A 44 8.92 -6.69 -20.24
C GLY A 44 9.99 -7.77 -20.37
N ASN A 45 9.90 -8.78 -19.50
CA ASN A 45 10.82 -9.90 -19.51
C ASN A 45 10.07 -11.23 -19.79
N PRO A 46 10.25 -11.84 -20.98
CA PRO A 46 9.56 -13.09 -21.33
C PRO A 46 10.05 -14.32 -20.54
N ASN A 47 11.10 -14.19 -19.74
CA ASN A 47 11.66 -15.30 -18.94
C ASN A 47 11.14 -15.30 -17.49
N LEU A 48 10.24 -14.39 -17.12
CA LEU A 48 9.65 -14.36 -15.79
C LEU A 48 8.95 -15.67 -15.46
N LYS A 49 9.13 -16.14 -14.22
CA LYS A 49 8.46 -17.32 -13.66
C LYS A 49 7.23 -16.89 -12.88
N SER A 50 6.42 -17.86 -12.46
CA SER A 50 5.35 -17.62 -11.50
C SER A 50 5.93 -17.05 -10.20
N GLU A 51 5.23 -16.09 -9.64
CA GLU A 51 5.43 -15.60 -8.29
C GLU A 51 4.68 -16.49 -7.32
N THR A 52 5.29 -16.94 -6.24
CA THR A 52 4.65 -17.71 -5.18
C THR A 52 4.73 -16.95 -3.87
N SER A 53 3.59 -16.78 -3.21
CA SER A 53 3.45 -15.99 -1.99
C SER A 53 2.92 -16.88 -0.86
N ASP A 54 3.69 -17.02 0.20
CA ASP A 54 3.35 -17.76 1.41
C ASP A 54 3.04 -16.77 2.54
N ASN A 55 1.75 -16.63 2.85
CA ASN A 55 1.24 -15.70 3.83
C ASN A 55 0.95 -16.40 5.16
N PHE A 56 1.44 -15.86 6.25
CA PHE A 56 1.08 -16.23 7.61
C PHE A 56 0.57 -15.01 8.38
N ASP A 57 -0.58 -15.15 9.04
CA ASP A 57 -1.15 -14.11 9.87
C ASP A 57 -1.65 -14.62 11.22
N ILE A 58 -1.62 -13.75 12.23
CA ILE A 58 -2.27 -13.95 13.51
C ILE A 58 -3.07 -12.70 13.86
N THR A 59 -4.36 -12.89 14.15
CA THR A 59 -5.29 -11.79 14.46
C THR A 59 -5.97 -12.02 15.79
N PHE A 60 -6.01 -10.98 16.61
CA PHE A 60 -6.75 -10.92 17.85
C PHE A 60 -7.89 -9.92 17.69
N ASN A 61 -9.11 -10.33 18.06
CA ASN A 61 -10.27 -9.45 18.10
C ASN A 61 -10.75 -9.33 19.55
N TYR A 62 -11.05 -8.12 19.95
CA TYR A 62 -11.60 -7.80 21.25
C TYR A 62 -12.94 -7.09 21.12
N GLU A 63 -13.95 -7.54 21.84
CA GLU A 63 -15.24 -6.89 21.91
C GLU A 63 -15.82 -7.02 23.34
N ASN A 64 -16.19 -5.90 23.93
CA ASN A 64 -16.78 -5.82 25.24
C ASN A 64 -17.83 -4.69 25.28
N GLY A 65 -18.95 -4.91 24.61
CA GLY A 65 -20.09 -3.98 24.59
C GLY A 65 -19.76 -2.57 24.08
N GLU A 66 -19.08 -1.78 24.90
CA GLU A 66 -18.68 -0.42 24.53
C GLU A 66 -17.34 -0.36 23.78
N TYR A 67 -16.44 -1.29 24.04
CA TYR A 67 -15.08 -1.30 23.50
C TYR A 67 -14.92 -2.40 22.46
N TYR A 68 -14.23 -2.08 21.40
CA TYR A 68 -13.83 -3.04 20.38
C TYR A 68 -12.40 -2.78 19.92
N GLY A 69 -11.79 -3.75 19.31
CA GLY A 69 -10.48 -3.59 18.69
C GLY A 69 -10.02 -4.87 18.01
N TYR A 70 -9.04 -4.73 17.18
CA TYR A 70 -8.29 -5.85 16.65
C TYR A 70 -6.79 -5.52 16.57
N ALA A 71 -5.98 -6.57 16.55
CA ALA A 71 -4.57 -6.49 16.24
C ALA A 71 -4.24 -7.67 15.33
N SER A 72 -3.71 -7.39 14.15
CA SER A 72 -3.27 -8.38 13.16
C SER A 72 -1.78 -8.19 12.89
N PHE A 73 -1.04 -9.28 12.90
CA PHE A 73 0.38 -9.34 12.54
C PHE A 73 0.53 -10.33 11.40
N TYR A 74 1.32 -9.98 10.39
CA TYR A 74 1.50 -10.83 9.22
C TYR A 74 2.95 -10.83 8.74
N VAL A 75 3.31 -11.95 8.13
CA VAL A 75 4.53 -12.11 7.33
C VAL A 75 4.13 -12.76 6.01
N ASN A 76 4.72 -12.32 4.93
CA ASN A 76 4.48 -12.84 3.60
C ASN A 76 5.82 -13.01 2.88
N ASP A 77 6.24 -14.25 2.69
CA ASP A 77 7.41 -14.63 1.90
C ASP A 77 7.00 -14.78 0.43
N VAL A 78 7.67 -14.10 -0.45
CA VAL A 78 7.35 -14.10 -1.89
C VAL A 78 8.56 -14.54 -2.70
N ASP A 79 8.50 -15.76 -3.25
CA ASP A 79 9.47 -16.23 -4.23
C ASP A 79 9.20 -15.64 -5.60
N ASN A 80 10.25 -15.17 -6.28
CA ASN A 80 10.17 -14.56 -7.61
C ASN A 80 9.20 -13.37 -7.67
N TYR A 81 9.20 -12.48 -6.68
CA TYR A 81 8.39 -11.26 -6.69
C TYR A 81 8.71 -10.42 -7.92
N ILE A 82 7.68 -10.09 -8.71
CA ILE A 82 7.82 -9.34 -9.96
C ILE A 82 7.66 -7.86 -9.68
N THR A 83 8.67 -7.09 -10.03
CA THR A 83 8.67 -5.62 -9.88
C THR A 83 9.24 -4.94 -11.10
N LEU A 84 8.90 -3.65 -11.27
CA LEU A 84 9.50 -2.77 -12.27
C LEU A 84 10.61 -1.97 -11.56
N MET A 85 11.86 -2.15 -11.99
CA MET A 85 13.03 -1.45 -11.47
C MET A 85 13.55 -0.47 -12.52
N ASP A 86 13.93 0.72 -12.07
CA ASP A 86 14.59 1.71 -12.93
C ASP A 86 16.03 1.22 -13.17
N GLU A 87 16.52 1.30 -14.42
CA GLU A 87 17.93 1.03 -14.69
C GLU A 87 18.79 2.13 -14.04
N GLU A 88 19.84 1.74 -13.32
CA GLU A 88 20.84 2.70 -12.87
C GLU A 88 21.47 3.36 -14.10
N ASP A 89 21.33 4.65 -14.23
CA ASP A 89 22.14 5.41 -15.18
C ASP A 89 23.60 5.33 -14.72
N ASP A 90 24.40 4.46 -15.32
CA ASP A 90 25.86 4.42 -15.20
C ASP A 90 26.47 5.72 -15.76
N HIS A 91 26.00 6.86 -15.31
CA HIS A 91 26.63 8.15 -15.53
C HIS A 91 27.79 8.35 -14.55
N ASP A 92 28.73 7.38 -14.51
CA ASP A 92 30.07 7.65 -13.99
C ASP A 92 30.73 8.70 -14.91
N GLY A 93 30.64 9.96 -14.50
CA GLY A 93 31.63 10.97 -14.74
C GLY A 93 31.89 11.32 -16.21
N HIS A 94 30.99 11.96 -16.90
CA HIS A 94 31.35 12.90 -17.93
C HIS A 94 31.12 14.34 -17.43
N ASP A 95 32.02 14.77 -16.52
CA ASP A 95 32.31 16.18 -16.33
C ASP A 95 32.78 16.77 -17.67
N GLY A 96 31.96 17.63 -18.26
CA GLY A 96 32.40 18.68 -19.15
C GLY A 96 32.71 18.29 -20.59
N HIS A 97 31.72 18.22 -21.43
CA HIS A 97 31.84 18.71 -22.79
C HIS A 97 30.67 19.64 -23.11
N ASP A 98 30.88 20.92 -22.81
CA ASP A 98 30.31 22.00 -23.62
C ASP A 98 30.93 21.87 -25.02
N ASP A 99 30.18 21.32 -25.96
CA ASP A 99 30.35 21.62 -27.36
C ASP A 99 29.04 21.37 -28.10
N ASP A 100 28.36 22.48 -28.34
CA ASP A 100 27.29 22.65 -29.32
C ASP A 100 27.80 22.25 -30.73
N ASP A 101 27.71 20.99 -31.07
CA ASP A 101 27.88 20.55 -32.46
C ASP A 101 26.99 19.35 -32.79
N HIS A 102 25.66 19.48 -32.55
CA HIS A 102 24.70 18.59 -33.20
C HIS A 102 24.43 19.10 -34.61
N PRO A 103 24.71 18.30 -35.64
CA PRO A 103 24.35 18.69 -37.00
C PRO A 103 22.84 18.85 -37.08
N ALA A 104 22.40 20.03 -37.48
CA ALA A 104 20.99 20.37 -37.65
C ALA A 104 20.34 19.40 -38.63
N GLY A 105 19.53 18.44 -38.13
CA GLY A 105 18.76 17.54 -38.99
C GLY A 105 18.52 16.11 -38.51
N GLU A 106 19.08 15.69 -37.37
CA GLU A 106 18.68 14.41 -36.81
C GLU A 106 17.33 14.52 -36.09
N PRO A 107 16.40 13.59 -36.32
CA PRO A 107 15.12 13.59 -35.59
C PRO A 107 15.40 13.33 -34.12
N HIS A 108 15.02 14.26 -33.27
CA HIS A 108 15.03 14.11 -31.80
C HIS A 108 14.26 12.84 -31.46
N ASP A 109 14.91 11.90 -30.75
CA ASP A 109 14.21 10.74 -30.23
C ASP A 109 13.24 11.25 -29.14
N PRO A 110 11.91 11.10 -29.32
CA PRO A 110 10.94 11.56 -28.33
C PRO A 110 11.04 10.81 -27.00
N HIS A 111 11.89 9.80 -26.90
CA HIS A 111 12.09 8.94 -25.71
C HIS A 111 13.40 9.20 -24.98
N GLU A 112 14.26 10.08 -25.48
CA GLU A 112 15.59 10.39 -24.93
C GLU A 112 15.58 10.85 -23.44
N ASN A 113 14.43 11.34 -22.94
CA ASN A 113 14.28 11.81 -21.58
C ASN A 113 13.46 10.85 -20.68
N LEU A 114 13.18 9.63 -21.12
CA LEU A 114 12.46 8.65 -20.33
C LEU A 114 13.44 7.79 -19.52
N ILE A 115 13.11 7.51 -18.27
CA ILE A 115 13.86 6.56 -17.44
C ILE A 115 13.63 5.16 -17.99
N HIS A 116 14.71 4.42 -18.27
CA HIS A 116 14.60 3.02 -18.64
C HIS A 116 14.22 2.20 -17.41
N ALA A 117 13.30 1.26 -17.55
CA ALA A 117 12.84 0.43 -16.45
C ALA A 117 12.46 -0.98 -16.95
N ASP A 118 12.99 -1.99 -16.30
CA ASP A 118 12.82 -3.39 -16.66
C ASP A 118 11.97 -4.14 -15.63
N TYR A 119 11.13 -5.08 -16.12
CA TYR A 119 10.48 -6.05 -15.26
C TYR A 119 11.46 -7.13 -14.83
N VAL A 120 11.73 -7.19 -13.53
CA VAL A 120 12.67 -8.13 -12.89
C VAL A 120 11.97 -9.00 -11.86
N GLN A 121 12.65 -10.06 -11.41
CA GLN A 121 12.19 -10.94 -10.34
C GLN A 121 13.27 -11.06 -9.28
N GLU A 122 12.86 -10.94 -8.02
CA GLU A 122 13.68 -11.17 -6.85
C GLU A 122 12.82 -11.67 -5.71
N ASP A 123 13.36 -12.50 -4.81
CA ASP A 123 12.64 -12.95 -3.63
C ASP A 123 12.48 -11.78 -2.65
N ALA A 124 11.31 -11.66 -2.07
CA ALA A 124 10.97 -10.55 -1.18
C ALA A 124 10.18 -11.02 0.06
N GLU A 125 10.43 -10.37 1.19
CA GLU A 125 9.70 -10.57 2.43
C GLU A 125 8.94 -9.30 2.78
N PHE A 126 7.65 -9.46 3.11
CA PHE A 126 6.79 -8.40 3.62
C PHE A 126 6.37 -8.75 5.05
N ASP A 127 6.52 -7.82 5.96
CA ASP A 127 6.01 -7.95 7.32
C ASP A 127 5.27 -6.69 7.75
N GLY A 128 4.37 -6.87 8.70
CA GLY A 128 3.64 -5.72 9.20
C GLY A 128 2.63 -6.05 10.27
N TYR A 129 1.94 -4.99 10.69
CA TYR A 129 0.83 -5.11 11.60
C TYR A 129 -0.23 -4.04 11.35
N GLU A 130 -1.45 -4.39 11.70
CA GLU A 130 -2.59 -3.48 11.76
C GLU A 130 -3.23 -3.58 13.13
N ILE A 131 -3.49 -2.44 13.76
CA ILE A 131 -4.23 -2.38 15.02
C ILE A 131 -5.35 -1.36 14.90
N GLU A 132 -6.49 -1.65 15.47
CA GLU A 132 -7.56 -0.68 15.71
C GLU A 132 -8.12 -0.88 17.11
N PHE A 133 -8.44 0.21 17.77
CA PHE A 133 -9.15 0.23 19.03
C PHE A 133 -10.18 1.34 19.03
N GLY A 134 -11.39 1.03 19.46
CA GLY A 134 -12.48 1.98 19.49
C GLY A 134 -13.40 1.83 20.71
N ARG A 135 -14.14 2.88 20.95
CA ARG A 135 -15.21 2.90 21.94
C ARG A 135 -16.45 3.54 21.38
N THR A 136 -17.58 2.85 21.60
CA THR A 136 -18.91 3.35 21.31
C THR A 136 -19.62 3.71 22.62
N MET A 137 -20.19 4.88 22.68
CA MET A 137 -20.89 5.37 23.88
C MET A 137 -22.14 6.15 23.53
N SER A 138 -23.14 6.11 24.37
CA SER A 138 -24.34 6.95 24.22
C SER A 138 -23.98 8.41 24.53
N LEU A 139 -24.34 9.32 23.64
CA LEU A 139 -24.16 10.76 23.82
C LEU A 139 -25.44 11.49 23.39
N ALA A 140 -26.09 12.18 24.33
CA ALA A 140 -27.40 12.81 24.12
C ALA A 140 -28.42 11.79 23.58
N SER A 141 -29.03 12.05 22.43
CA SER A 141 -29.98 11.14 21.74
C SER A 141 -29.35 10.26 20.68
N GLY A 142 -28.00 10.22 20.61
CA GLY A 142 -27.26 9.47 19.60
C GLY A 142 -26.18 8.59 20.18
N GLU A 143 -25.40 8.05 19.28
CA GLU A 143 -24.28 7.17 19.56
C GLU A 143 -22.99 7.78 19.01
N LEU A 144 -21.99 7.93 19.87
CA LEU A 144 -20.65 8.41 19.53
C LEU A 144 -19.68 7.24 19.52
N THR A 145 -19.00 7.04 18.41
CA THR A 145 -17.88 6.12 18.29
C THR A 145 -16.60 6.90 18.07
N LEU A 146 -15.58 6.60 18.87
CA LEU A 146 -14.22 7.09 18.70
C LEU A 146 -13.33 5.90 18.41
N SER A 147 -12.44 6.01 17.44
CA SER A 147 -11.44 4.98 17.18
C SER A 147 -10.07 5.55 16.84
N PHE A 148 -9.08 4.73 17.10
CA PHE A 148 -7.69 4.90 16.71
C PHE A 148 -7.23 3.64 15.99
N GLY A 149 -6.56 3.82 14.86
CA GLY A 149 -5.91 2.75 14.11
C GLY A 149 -4.48 3.10 13.76
N ARG A 150 -3.63 2.09 13.64
CA ARG A 150 -2.29 2.20 13.08
C ARG A 150 -2.01 1.01 12.19
N ASP A 151 -1.43 1.27 11.03
CA ASP A 151 -0.91 0.25 10.13
C ASP A 151 0.56 0.53 9.78
N VAL A 152 1.32 -0.55 9.69
CA VAL A 152 2.73 -0.57 9.35
C VAL A 152 2.98 -1.72 8.39
N VAL A 153 3.71 -1.45 7.32
CA VAL A 153 4.21 -2.46 6.39
C VAL A 153 5.68 -2.18 6.10
N ASN A 154 6.49 -3.23 6.14
CA ASN A 154 7.87 -3.23 5.69
C ASN A 154 7.98 -4.24 4.55
N ALA A 155 8.88 -4.00 3.60
CA ALA A 155 9.18 -4.96 2.56
C ALA A 155 10.64 -4.85 2.15
N LYS A 156 11.30 -6.00 2.04
CA LYS A 156 12.70 -6.09 1.64
C LYS A 156 12.91 -7.22 0.66
N PHE A 157 13.82 -6.99 -0.27
CA PHE A 157 14.36 -8.04 -1.10
C PHE A 157 15.35 -8.94 -0.32
N ALA A 158 15.65 -10.12 -0.85
CA ALA A 158 16.54 -11.08 -0.21
C ALA A 158 17.96 -10.54 0.01
N ASP A 159 18.41 -9.58 -0.80
CA ASP A 159 19.70 -8.89 -0.66
C ASP A 159 19.69 -7.77 0.39
N GLY A 160 18.52 -7.45 0.97
CA GLY A 160 18.30 -6.45 2.03
C GLY A 160 17.93 -5.06 1.55
N HIS A 161 17.86 -4.81 0.24
CA HIS A 161 17.33 -3.56 -0.30
C HIS A 161 15.82 -3.45 -0.05
N ASN A 162 15.30 -2.22 -0.02
CA ASN A 162 13.87 -2.02 0.17
C ASN A 162 13.11 -2.29 -1.13
N VAL A 163 11.95 -2.94 -1.01
CA VAL A 163 11.00 -3.07 -2.11
C VAL A 163 10.40 -1.69 -2.42
N PRO A 164 10.36 -1.26 -3.68
CA PRO A 164 9.79 0.04 -4.04
C PRO A 164 8.26 0.09 -3.86
N ARG A 165 7.72 1.30 -3.74
CA ARG A 165 6.28 1.61 -3.68
C ARG A 165 5.56 1.10 -2.42
N ILE A 166 6.29 0.92 -1.34
CA ILE A 166 5.72 0.58 -0.04
C ILE A 166 5.14 1.84 0.61
N ASN A 167 3.90 1.74 1.06
CA ASN A 167 3.24 2.85 1.73
C ASN A 167 3.88 3.15 3.09
N PRO A 168 4.05 4.43 3.46
CA PRO A 168 4.49 4.79 4.79
C PRO A 168 3.48 4.40 5.86
N SER A 169 3.96 4.15 7.07
CA SER A 169 3.12 3.90 8.23
C SER A 169 2.17 5.07 8.48
N ARG A 170 0.99 4.79 9.01
CA ARG A 170 0.01 5.83 9.30
C ARG A 170 -0.79 5.55 10.56
N ASN A 171 -1.24 6.64 11.19
CA ASN A 171 -2.23 6.63 12.25
C ASN A 171 -3.56 7.16 11.71
N VAL A 172 -4.67 6.55 12.12
CA VAL A 172 -6.02 6.98 11.75
C VAL A 172 -6.82 7.23 13.02
N TYR A 173 -7.31 8.45 13.17
CA TYR A 173 -8.20 8.86 14.26
C TYR A 173 -9.58 9.09 13.66
N SER A 174 -10.61 8.46 14.22
CA SER A 174 -11.96 8.60 13.70
C SER A 174 -12.97 8.96 14.80
N LEU A 175 -13.90 9.79 14.43
CA LEU A 175 -15.09 10.11 15.21
C LEU A 175 -16.32 9.87 14.33
N SER A 176 -17.27 9.09 14.81
CA SER A 176 -18.57 8.90 14.17
C SER A 176 -19.69 9.20 15.16
N TYR A 177 -20.58 10.11 14.80
CA TYR A 177 -21.78 10.38 15.58
C TYR A 177 -23.01 10.01 14.76
N LYS A 178 -23.82 9.11 15.30
CA LYS A 178 -25.07 8.65 14.66
C LYS A 178 -26.26 9.04 15.54
N GLN A 179 -27.22 9.74 14.94
CA GLN A 179 -28.50 10.05 15.57
C GLN A 179 -29.61 9.89 14.53
N ASP A 180 -30.58 9.02 14.83
CA ASP A 180 -31.65 8.66 13.92
C ASP A 180 -31.15 8.34 12.49
N ASP A 181 -31.55 9.13 11.52
CA ASP A 181 -31.21 8.99 10.10
C ASP A 181 -29.89 9.69 9.69
N ILE A 182 -29.24 10.38 10.64
CA ILE A 182 -28.05 11.20 10.37
C ILE A 182 -26.82 10.51 10.93
N VAL A 183 -25.77 10.45 10.10
CA VAL A 183 -24.44 10.01 10.51
C VAL A 183 -23.44 11.09 10.10
N PHE A 184 -22.74 11.62 11.09
CA PHE A 184 -21.57 12.47 10.88
C PHE A 184 -20.30 11.67 11.15
N LYS A 185 -19.31 11.76 10.25
CA LYS A 185 -17.99 11.17 10.43
C LYS A 185 -16.92 12.21 10.21
N LEU A 186 -15.92 12.19 11.06
CA LEU A 186 -14.67 12.94 10.94
C LEU A 186 -13.52 11.95 11.07
N SER A 187 -12.56 11.98 10.14
CA SER A 187 -11.39 11.13 10.17
C SER A 187 -10.14 11.94 9.86
N MET A 188 -9.12 11.78 10.68
CA MET A 188 -7.79 12.34 10.46
C MET A 188 -6.80 11.20 10.22
N LYS A 189 -6.09 11.26 9.11
CA LYS A 189 -4.94 10.39 8.83
C LYS A 189 -3.67 11.21 9.07
N ASP A 190 -2.78 10.65 9.85
CA ASP A 190 -1.44 11.18 10.12
C ASP A 190 -0.45 10.17 9.55
N VAL A 191 0.16 10.53 8.43
CA VAL A 191 1.02 9.65 7.63
C VAL A 191 2.46 10.01 7.91
N ASP A 192 3.25 9.02 8.31
CA ASP A 192 4.66 9.18 8.60
C ASP A 192 5.44 9.53 7.31
N LYS A 193 6.63 10.09 7.44
CA LYS A 193 7.53 10.25 6.30
C LYS A 193 7.98 8.88 5.80
N GLN A 194 8.18 8.75 4.48
CA GLN A 194 8.78 7.55 3.89
C GLN A 194 10.26 7.80 3.57
N ASN A 195 11.13 7.13 4.33
CA ASN A 195 12.56 7.14 4.10
C ASN A 195 13.12 5.76 3.71
N ASP A 196 12.35 4.70 3.96
CA ASP A 196 12.71 3.33 3.57
C ASP A 196 12.25 3.11 2.12
N ILE A 197 12.90 3.84 1.22
CA ILE A 197 12.60 3.89 -0.21
C ILE A 197 13.34 2.78 -0.95
N GLY A 198 12.72 2.28 -2.02
CA GLY A 198 13.36 1.41 -3.00
C GLY A 198 14.17 2.21 -4.01
N GLU A 199 14.83 1.50 -4.90
CA GLU A 199 15.60 2.09 -5.98
C GLU A 199 14.71 2.92 -6.92
N GLY A 200 15.22 4.06 -7.40
CA GLY A 200 14.49 4.99 -8.26
C GLY A 200 13.41 5.82 -7.55
N GLU A 201 13.27 5.70 -6.24
CA GLU A 201 12.28 6.45 -5.46
C GLU A 201 12.89 7.66 -4.75
N THR A 202 12.05 8.63 -4.45
CA THR A 202 12.40 9.77 -3.60
C THR A 202 11.65 9.71 -2.28
N ALA A 203 12.35 10.02 -1.19
CA ALA A 203 11.72 10.11 0.12
C ALA A 203 10.57 11.13 0.13
N THR A 204 9.49 10.82 0.84
CA THR A 204 8.34 11.71 0.98
C THR A 204 8.20 12.20 2.42
N GLU A 205 7.84 13.48 2.56
CA GLU A 205 7.58 14.09 3.86
C GLU A 205 6.29 13.57 4.48
N ALA A 206 6.23 13.61 5.81
CA ALA A 206 5.01 13.32 6.55
C ALA A 206 3.90 14.31 6.21
N TYR A 207 2.65 13.83 6.21
CA TYR A 207 1.50 14.68 5.95
C TYR A 207 0.26 14.27 6.73
N GLN A 208 -0.70 15.17 6.82
CA GLN A 208 -1.98 14.92 7.47
C GLN A 208 -3.13 15.16 6.50
N MET A 209 -4.15 14.32 6.59
CA MET A 209 -5.40 14.46 5.84
C MET A 209 -6.58 14.47 6.79
N LEU A 210 -7.52 15.37 6.55
CA LEU A 210 -8.78 15.47 7.28
C LEU A 210 -9.96 15.21 6.33
N ASP A 211 -10.72 14.16 6.62
CA ASP A 211 -11.91 13.78 5.87
C ASP A 211 -13.16 14.02 6.71
N THR A 212 -14.19 14.59 6.10
CA THR A 212 -15.50 14.81 6.75
C THR A 212 -16.62 14.26 5.89
N ARG A 213 -17.53 13.51 6.48
CA ARG A 213 -18.71 12.97 5.80
C ARG A 213 -19.98 13.22 6.62
N LEU A 214 -21.00 13.76 5.98
CA LEU A 214 -22.37 13.83 6.51
C LEU A 214 -23.29 12.97 5.64
N THR A 215 -23.97 12.02 6.25
CA THR A 215 -24.94 11.14 5.58
C THR A 215 -26.30 11.33 6.22
N LYS A 216 -27.34 11.48 5.40
CA LYS A 216 -28.74 11.44 5.84
C LYS A 216 -29.50 10.43 5.01
N THR A 217 -30.23 9.53 5.68
CA THR A 217 -31.10 8.55 5.04
C THR A 217 -32.53 9.15 4.96
N PHE A 218 -33.18 9.00 3.81
CA PHE A 218 -34.54 9.43 3.58
C PHE A 218 -35.38 8.20 3.28
N ASP A 219 -36.47 8.02 4.02
CA ASP A 219 -37.49 7.03 3.67
C ASP A 219 -38.47 7.65 2.64
N LEU A 220 -38.43 7.14 1.42
CA LEU A 220 -39.27 7.57 0.31
C LEU A 220 -40.54 6.72 0.17
N SER A 221 -40.72 5.70 1.01
CA SER A 221 -41.84 4.74 0.92
C SER A 221 -43.21 5.34 1.38
N GLY A 222 -43.22 6.55 1.93
CA GLY A 222 -44.42 7.24 2.48
C GLY A 222 -45.16 8.17 1.52
N LYS A 223 -44.83 8.20 0.22
CA LYS A 223 -45.58 9.02 -0.77
C LYS A 223 -46.14 8.14 -1.86
N SER A 224 -47.30 7.57 -1.63
CA SER A 224 -48.29 7.16 -2.66
C SER A 224 -49.41 8.17 -2.72
#